data_e36b9e4452e3a12422f4fc04060ed791
#
_entry.id   e36b9e4452e3a12422f4fc04060ed791
#
_cell.length_a   1.000
_cell.length_b   1.000
_cell.length_c   1.000
_cell.angle_alpha   90.00
_cell.angle_beta   90.00
_cell.angle_gamma   90.00
#
_symmetry.space_group_name_H-M   'P 1'
#
loop_
_entity.id
_entity.type
_entity.pdbx_description
1 polymer ?
#
loop_
_entity_poly.entity_id
_entity_poly.type
_entity_poly.pdbx_seq_one_letter_code
_entity_poly.pdbx_strand_id
1 'polypeptide(L)'
;ALVISVPLSFFAGIGRASREGVLVKGGNHLETLSEAQIVAFDKTGTLTEGRFSVSGCLLADGVSQEMLLELAAQAECRSTHPIAQSILAAYGKPLDEAALEGYQEVPGHGVSVTAGGRRVLAGKREYLLEEGVSLPEAPSAAATAVYVAADGVYQGAVLLRDAPKRDAKAAISALRSLGIRKTAMLSGDGKPVVAEIAREIGLDQASGELLPQDKLAELNRLRDQLTGKGRLLYAGDGINDTPVLASADIGIAMGGLGADAAIETADVIIMGDEPSKIASGIRIARRTNRIATENIVFAIAVKVLVMILSVMGHVELWAGVFADVGVCMLCVLNTLRINRKNI
;
A
#
# COMPACT_ATOMS: atom_id res chain seq x y z
N ALA A 1 -18.09 -17.39 31.87
CA ALA A 1 -18.55 -16.65 30.69
C ALA A 1 -17.42 -15.95 29.94
N LEU A 2 -16.59 -15.11 30.60
CA LEU A 2 -15.54 -14.27 29.91
C LEU A 2 -14.44 -15.08 29.27
N VAL A 3 -13.96 -16.15 29.90
CA VAL A 3 -12.86 -17.00 29.41
C VAL A 3 -13.16 -17.63 28.04
N ILE A 4 -14.43 -17.81 27.71
CA ILE A 4 -14.86 -18.40 26.44
C ILE A 4 -15.31 -17.32 25.46
N SER A 5 -16.15 -16.37 25.90
CA SER A 5 -16.81 -15.42 25.00
C SER A 5 -15.84 -14.38 24.39
N VAL A 6 -14.83 -13.95 25.15
CA VAL A 6 -13.87 -12.94 24.67
C VAL A 6 -12.95 -13.52 23.59
N PRO A 7 -12.21 -14.63 23.84
CA PRO A 7 -11.39 -15.25 22.78
C PRO A 7 -12.22 -15.63 21.55
N LEU A 8 -13.44 -16.15 21.73
CA LEU A 8 -14.32 -16.50 20.62
C LEU A 8 -14.68 -15.29 19.75
N SER A 9 -14.87 -14.11 20.36
CA SER A 9 -15.11 -12.86 19.62
C SER A 9 -13.92 -12.50 18.73
N PHE A 10 -12.69 -12.60 19.26
CA PHE A 10 -11.48 -12.32 18.46
C PHE A 10 -11.26 -13.38 17.37
N PHE A 11 -11.48 -14.67 17.64
CA PHE A 11 -11.41 -15.69 16.60
C PHE A 11 -12.46 -15.48 15.50
N ALA A 12 -13.67 -15.08 15.85
CA ALA A 12 -14.70 -14.73 14.86
C ALA A 12 -14.29 -13.51 14.02
N GLY A 13 -13.65 -12.52 14.65
CA GLY A 13 -13.11 -11.32 13.98
C GLY A 13 -11.98 -11.66 13.00
N ILE A 14 -11.01 -12.47 13.41
CA ILE A 14 -9.92 -12.96 12.55
C ILE A 14 -10.49 -13.73 11.38
N GLY A 15 -11.41 -14.67 11.62
CA GLY A 15 -12.06 -15.44 10.56
C GLY A 15 -12.86 -14.57 9.58
N ARG A 16 -13.50 -13.50 10.09
CA ARG A 16 -14.17 -12.53 9.23
C ARG A 16 -13.20 -11.71 8.40
N ALA A 17 -12.10 -11.22 8.97
CA ALA A 17 -11.06 -10.47 8.28
C ALA A 17 -10.42 -11.32 7.16
N SER A 18 -10.10 -12.58 7.45
CA SER A 18 -9.54 -13.52 6.49
C SER A 18 -10.44 -13.72 5.26
N ARG A 19 -11.77 -13.80 5.45
CA ARG A 19 -12.72 -13.89 4.32
C ARG A 19 -12.76 -12.65 3.44
N GLU A 20 -12.34 -11.51 3.95
CA GLU A 20 -12.19 -10.26 3.18
C GLU A 20 -10.77 -10.05 2.65
N GLY A 21 -9.91 -11.07 2.78
CA GLY A 21 -8.53 -11.03 2.28
C GLY A 21 -7.59 -10.24 3.21
N VAL A 22 -7.93 -10.12 4.49
CA VAL A 22 -7.09 -9.51 5.53
C VAL A 22 -6.71 -10.58 6.54
N LEU A 23 -5.48 -11.08 6.49
CA LEU A 23 -4.97 -12.06 7.43
C LEU A 23 -4.34 -11.35 8.63
N VAL A 24 -4.89 -11.57 9.82
CA VAL A 24 -4.40 -11.02 11.09
C VAL A 24 -3.77 -12.15 11.90
N LYS A 25 -2.51 -12.01 12.30
CA LYS A 25 -1.72 -13.08 12.95
C LYS A 25 -2.08 -13.36 14.40
N GLY A 26 -3.00 -12.59 14.99
CA GLY A 26 -3.41 -12.83 16.38
C GLY A 26 -4.50 -11.87 16.87
N GLY A 27 -5.15 -12.25 17.98
CA GLY A 27 -6.21 -11.43 18.59
C GLY A 27 -5.69 -10.10 19.13
N ASN A 28 -4.47 -10.07 19.65
CA ASN A 28 -3.77 -8.86 20.09
C ASN A 28 -3.57 -7.86 18.95
N HIS A 29 -3.17 -8.34 17.75
CA HIS A 29 -3.01 -7.49 16.57
C HIS A 29 -4.37 -6.96 16.08
N LEU A 30 -5.43 -7.77 16.17
CA LEU A 30 -6.78 -7.31 15.84
C LEU A 30 -7.27 -6.23 16.83
N GLU A 31 -6.97 -6.36 18.12
CA GLU A 31 -7.27 -5.34 19.12
C GLU A 31 -6.52 -4.05 18.83
N THR A 32 -5.19 -4.11 18.63
CA THR A 32 -4.35 -2.97 18.29
C THR A 32 -4.81 -2.29 16.99
N LEU A 33 -5.17 -3.06 15.96
CA LEU A 33 -5.72 -2.56 14.69
C LEU A 33 -7.01 -1.75 14.90
N SER A 34 -7.82 -2.09 15.91
CA SER A 34 -9.04 -1.35 16.24
C SER A 34 -8.77 0.07 16.74
N GLU A 35 -7.61 0.32 17.33
CA GLU A 35 -7.16 1.60 17.88
C GLU A 35 -6.41 2.46 16.85
N ALA A 36 -6.38 2.08 15.58
CA ALA A 36 -5.70 2.81 14.50
C ALA A 36 -6.09 4.29 14.47
N GLN A 37 -5.09 5.17 14.49
CA GLN A 37 -5.25 6.62 14.47
C GLN A 37 -4.46 7.28 13.34
N ILE A 38 -3.26 6.76 13.03
CA ILE A 38 -2.40 7.19 11.93
C ILE A 38 -2.08 5.97 11.07
N VAL A 39 -2.12 6.13 9.75
CA VAL A 39 -1.71 5.11 8.79
C VAL A 39 -0.63 5.70 7.89
N ALA A 40 0.56 5.14 7.97
CA ALA A 40 1.67 5.47 7.09
C ALA A 40 1.83 4.36 6.04
N PHE A 41 2.23 4.75 4.85
CA PHE A 41 2.37 3.86 3.69
C PHE A 41 3.76 4.01 3.07
N ASP A 42 4.32 2.92 2.61
CA ASP A 42 5.31 3.00 1.55
C ASP A 42 4.65 3.43 0.22
N LYS A 43 5.44 3.95 -0.70
CA LYS A 43 4.93 4.32 -2.02
C LYS A 43 4.84 3.11 -2.94
N THR A 44 5.99 2.52 -3.25
CA THR A 44 6.17 1.54 -4.34
C THR A 44 5.57 0.18 -3.95
N GLY A 45 4.75 -0.40 -4.85
CA GLY A 45 4.10 -1.69 -4.56
C GLY A 45 3.01 -1.63 -3.49
N THR A 46 2.85 -0.52 -2.78
CA THR A 46 1.84 -0.34 -1.71
C THR A 46 0.71 0.57 -2.16
N LEU A 47 0.97 1.85 -2.39
CA LEU A 47 0.00 2.81 -2.93
C LEU A 47 0.04 2.90 -4.45
N THR A 48 1.15 2.47 -5.05
CA THR A 48 1.37 2.44 -6.49
C THR A 48 1.52 0.99 -6.98
N GLU A 49 1.38 0.80 -8.29
CA GLU A 49 1.45 -0.52 -8.93
C GLU A 49 2.85 -1.17 -8.84
N GLY A 50 3.90 -0.39 -8.47
CA GLY A 50 5.29 -0.82 -8.51
C GLY A 50 5.79 -1.07 -9.94
N ARG A 51 5.05 -0.60 -10.92
CA ARG A 51 5.36 -0.69 -12.33
C ARG A 51 5.30 0.68 -12.96
N PHE A 52 6.31 0.98 -13.76
CA PHE A 52 6.28 2.21 -14.54
C PHE A 52 5.18 2.14 -15.60
N SER A 53 4.55 3.25 -15.87
CA SER A 53 3.66 3.45 -17.00
C SER A 53 3.99 4.77 -17.69
N VAL A 54 3.80 4.82 -19.00
CA VAL A 54 3.97 6.07 -19.74
C VAL A 54 2.86 7.03 -19.33
N SER A 55 3.25 8.15 -18.73
CA SER A 55 2.33 9.19 -18.26
C SER A 55 2.14 10.33 -19.26
N GLY A 56 3.05 10.47 -20.23
CA GLY A 56 3.02 11.48 -21.26
C GLY A 56 4.30 11.48 -22.10
N CYS A 57 4.34 12.38 -23.07
CA CYS A 57 5.50 12.59 -23.93
C CYS A 57 5.81 14.08 -24.06
N LEU A 58 7.08 14.44 -23.99
CA LEU A 58 7.57 15.75 -24.38
C LEU A 58 8.08 15.63 -25.82
N LEU A 59 7.44 16.28 -26.74
CA LEU A 59 7.73 16.15 -28.17
C LEU A 59 8.68 17.26 -28.63
N ALA A 60 9.65 16.92 -29.49
CA ALA A 60 10.39 17.90 -30.25
C ALA A 60 9.52 18.44 -31.41
N ASP A 61 9.89 19.60 -31.97
CA ASP A 61 9.12 20.22 -33.05
C ASP A 61 9.01 19.27 -34.26
N GLY A 62 7.77 19.07 -34.71
CA GLY A 62 7.47 18.21 -35.86
C GLY A 62 7.42 16.71 -35.58
N VAL A 63 7.63 16.28 -34.35
CA VAL A 63 7.57 14.86 -33.95
C VAL A 63 6.19 14.53 -33.37
N SER A 64 5.57 13.45 -33.86
CA SER A 64 4.34 12.95 -33.28
C SER A 64 4.59 12.02 -32.08
N GLN A 65 3.62 11.91 -31.18
CA GLN A 65 3.71 10.98 -30.04
C GLN A 65 3.90 9.53 -30.51
N GLU A 66 3.24 9.14 -31.59
CA GLU A 66 3.34 7.81 -32.17
C GLU A 66 4.76 7.51 -32.64
N MET A 67 5.37 8.47 -33.38
CA MET A 67 6.75 8.36 -33.86
C MET A 67 7.75 8.30 -32.69
N LEU A 68 7.56 9.10 -31.65
CA LEU A 68 8.44 9.08 -30.48
C LEU A 68 8.37 7.73 -29.74
N LEU A 69 7.17 7.20 -29.55
CA LEU A 69 6.96 5.90 -28.89
C LEU A 69 7.52 4.76 -29.75
N GLU A 70 7.40 4.83 -31.07
CA GLU A 70 7.99 3.85 -31.99
C GLU A 70 9.52 3.81 -31.87
N LEU A 71 10.19 4.97 -31.94
CA LEU A 71 11.64 5.06 -31.78
C LEU A 71 12.09 4.55 -30.40
N ALA A 72 11.40 4.97 -29.34
CA ALA A 72 11.68 4.49 -27.99
C ALA A 72 11.50 2.97 -27.87
N ALA A 73 10.43 2.41 -28.42
CA ALA A 73 10.16 0.99 -28.42
C ALA A 73 11.19 0.18 -29.23
N GLN A 74 11.63 0.70 -30.38
CA GLN A 74 12.71 0.11 -31.18
C GLN A 74 14.03 0.04 -30.39
N ALA A 75 14.38 1.10 -29.67
CA ALA A 75 15.58 1.12 -28.85
C ALA A 75 15.48 0.14 -27.66
N GLU A 76 14.34 0.06 -27.01
CA GLU A 76 14.12 -0.70 -25.77
C GLU A 76 13.66 -2.16 -26.00
N CYS A 77 13.48 -2.61 -27.25
CA CYS A 77 12.85 -3.89 -27.59
C CYS A 77 13.55 -5.12 -27.00
N ARG A 78 14.84 -5.08 -26.76
CA ARG A 78 15.64 -6.18 -26.18
C ARG A 78 15.97 -5.99 -24.70
N SER A 79 15.59 -4.87 -24.13
CA SER A 79 15.81 -4.60 -22.71
C SER A 79 14.77 -5.29 -21.84
N THR A 80 15.23 -5.93 -20.76
CA THR A 80 14.35 -6.53 -19.74
C THR A 80 13.98 -5.56 -18.62
N HIS A 81 14.43 -4.31 -18.71
CA HIS A 81 14.21 -3.30 -17.70
C HIS A 81 12.71 -2.94 -17.60
N PRO A 82 12.14 -2.71 -16.37
CA PRO A 82 10.73 -2.36 -16.20
C PRO A 82 10.28 -1.11 -17.00
N ILE A 83 11.17 -0.15 -17.20
CA ILE A 83 10.94 1.04 -18.03
C ILE A 83 10.73 0.63 -19.49
N ALA A 84 11.58 -0.24 -20.02
CA ALA A 84 11.48 -0.73 -21.40
C ALA A 84 10.14 -1.44 -21.63
N GLN A 85 9.76 -2.34 -20.70
CA GLN A 85 8.47 -3.04 -20.77
C GLN A 85 7.28 -2.07 -20.79
N SER A 86 7.38 -0.97 -20.05
CA SER A 86 6.34 0.06 -20.01
C SER A 86 6.25 0.84 -21.33
N ILE A 87 7.38 1.14 -21.97
CA ILE A 87 7.44 1.79 -23.27
C ILE A 87 6.86 0.87 -24.35
N LEU A 88 7.26 -0.40 -24.36
CA LEU A 88 6.74 -1.41 -25.29
C LEU A 88 5.24 -1.59 -25.15
N ALA A 89 4.74 -1.66 -23.91
CA ALA A 89 3.31 -1.75 -23.63
C ALA A 89 2.53 -0.50 -24.12
N ALA A 90 3.11 0.68 -23.95
CA ALA A 90 2.49 1.93 -24.41
C ALA A 90 2.49 2.06 -25.95
N TYR A 91 3.51 1.57 -26.62
CA TYR A 91 3.55 1.51 -28.08
C TYR A 91 2.51 0.53 -28.61
N GLY A 92 2.38 -0.65 -28.00
CA GLY A 92 1.27 -1.61 -28.23
C GLY A 92 1.20 -2.23 -29.64
N LYS A 93 2.21 -2.03 -30.47
CA LYS A 93 2.28 -2.60 -31.82
C LYS A 93 3.44 -3.59 -31.94
N PRO A 94 3.34 -4.60 -32.83
CA PRO A 94 4.46 -5.48 -33.08
C PRO A 94 5.64 -4.72 -33.69
N LEU A 95 6.86 -5.03 -33.25
CA LEU A 95 8.10 -4.52 -33.80
C LEU A 95 8.76 -5.59 -34.66
N ASP A 96 9.35 -5.18 -35.77
CA ASP A 96 10.20 -6.05 -36.57
C ASP A 96 11.62 -6.06 -36.00
N GLU A 97 11.86 -6.93 -35.02
CA GLU A 97 13.16 -7.06 -34.36
C GLU A 97 14.27 -7.52 -35.32
N ALA A 98 13.94 -8.15 -36.45
CA ALA A 98 14.91 -8.56 -37.43
C ALA A 98 15.49 -7.38 -38.22
N ALA A 99 14.76 -6.27 -38.29
CA ALA A 99 15.20 -5.03 -38.91
C ALA A 99 16.06 -4.16 -37.99
N LEU A 100 16.33 -4.59 -36.74
CA LEU A 100 17.11 -3.85 -35.75
C LEU A 100 18.53 -4.39 -35.65
N GLU A 101 19.49 -3.55 -35.96
CA GLU A 101 20.92 -3.89 -35.96
C GLU A 101 21.69 -3.12 -34.88
N GLY A 102 22.86 -3.62 -34.49
CA GLY A 102 23.81 -2.87 -33.66
C GLY A 102 23.31 -2.50 -32.28
N TYR A 103 22.41 -3.32 -31.66
CA TYR A 103 21.92 -3.08 -30.31
C TYR A 103 23.07 -3.07 -29.30
N GLN A 104 23.18 -2.00 -28.54
CA GLN A 104 24.12 -1.83 -27.43
C GLN A 104 23.41 -1.25 -26.22
N GLU A 105 23.57 -1.88 -25.07
CA GLU A 105 23.08 -1.39 -23.79
C GLU A 105 24.25 -0.90 -22.95
N VAL A 106 24.13 0.34 -22.43
CA VAL A 106 25.06 0.92 -21.47
C VAL A 106 24.36 0.86 -20.11
N PRO A 107 24.77 -0.07 -19.22
CA PRO A 107 24.07 -0.30 -17.96
C PRO A 107 23.89 0.97 -17.14
N GLY A 108 22.64 1.25 -16.75
CA GLY A 108 22.29 2.40 -15.94
C GLY A 108 22.25 3.76 -16.69
N HIS A 109 22.54 3.80 -17.99
CA HIS A 109 22.57 5.01 -18.82
C HIS A 109 21.50 4.98 -19.90
N GLY A 110 21.53 3.99 -20.79
CA GLY A 110 20.60 3.91 -21.91
C GLY A 110 20.97 2.86 -22.94
N VAL A 111 20.31 2.90 -24.07
CA VAL A 111 20.46 1.94 -25.17
C VAL A 111 20.64 2.66 -26.50
N SER A 112 21.35 2.02 -27.41
CA SER A 112 21.45 2.43 -28.82
C SER A 112 21.11 1.27 -29.74
N VAL A 113 20.47 1.58 -30.87
CA VAL A 113 20.12 0.60 -31.91
C VAL A 113 20.10 1.29 -33.27
N THR A 114 20.33 0.54 -34.35
CA THR A 114 20.08 1.01 -35.70
C THR A 114 18.78 0.41 -36.22
N ALA A 115 17.81 1.27 -36.49
CA ALA A 115 16.48 0.91 -36.96
C ALA A 115 16.23 1.55 -38.33
N GLY A 116 16.04 0.77 -39.38
CA GLY A 116 15.82 1.27 -40.75
C GLY A 116 16.95 2.20 -41.26
N GLY A 117 18.19 1.91 -40.87
CA GLY A 117 19.37 2.71 -41.25
C GLY A 117 19.57 3.97 -40.38
N ARG A 118 18.70 4.25 -39.39
CA ARG A 118 18.83 5.37 -38.45
C ARG A 118 19.38 4.90 -37.12
N ARG A 119 20.36 5.63 -36.59
CA ARG A 119 20.83 5.36 -35.21
C ARG A 119 19.89 5.99 -34.21
N VAL A 120 19.22 5.15 -33.42
CA VAL A 120 18.29 5.55 -32.36
C VAL A 120 18.97 5.38 -31.01
N LEU A 121 18.86 6.40 -30.16
CA LEU A 121 19.35 6.44 -28.79
C LEU A 121 18.13 6.62 -27.86
N ALA A 122 18.06 5.85 -26.77
CA ALA A 122 17.09 6.05 -25.72
C ALA A 122 17.76 5.90 -24.35
N GLY A 123 17.49 6.81 -23.41
CA GLY A 123 18.10 6.72 -22.09
C GLY A 123 18.02 7.99 -21.26
N LYS A 124 18.89 8.06 -20.25
CA LYS A 124 19.03 9.23 -19.40
C LYS A 124 19.56 10.43 -20.18
N ARG A 125 19.25 11.62 -19.64
CA ARG A 125 19.72 12.89 -20.21
C ARG A 125 21.23 12.92 -20.41
N GLU A 126 21.98 12.48 -19.41
CA GLU A 126 23.44 12.47 -19.38
C GLU A 126 24.01 11.62 -20.53
N TYR A 127 23.42 10.45 -20.75
CA TYR A 127 23.83 9.55 -21.84
C TYR A 127 23.71 10.18 -23.23
N LEU A 128 22.58 10.84 -23.50
CA LEU A 128 22.40 11.49 -24.80
C LEU A 128 23.35 12.70 -24.98
N LEU A 129 23.64 13.42 -23.90
CA LEU A 129 24.64 14.52 -23.94
C LEU A 129 26.04 13.99 -24.21
N GLU A 130 26.44 12.86 -23.60
CA GLU A 130 27.73 12.20 -23.87
C GLU A 130 27.84 11.71 -25.33
N GLU A 131 26.73 11.28 -25.92
CA GLU A 131 26.62 10.90 -27.33
C GLU A 131 26.51 12.13 -28.28
N GLY A 132 26.65 13.36 -27.76
CA GLY A 132 26.71 14.59 -28.54
C GLY A 132 25.34 15.16 -28.96
N VAL A 133 24.22 14.67 -28.39
CA VAL A 133 22.89 15.18 -28.70
C VAL A 133 22.61 16.47 -27.92
N SER A 134 22.21 17.52 -28.64
CA SER A 134 21.74 18.77 -27.99
C SER A 134 20.34 18.60 -27.43
N LEU A 135 20.18 18.83 -26.12
CA LEU A 135 18.91 18.63 -25.41
C LEU A 135 18.37 19.95 -24.84
N PRO A 136 17.06 20.16 -24.83
CA PRO A 136 16.44 21.30 -24.13
C PRO A 136 16.69 21.23 -22.63
N GLU A 137 16.35 22.29 -21.91
CA GLU A 137 16.38 22.25 -20.42
C GLU A 137 15.55 21.09 -19.90
N ALA A 138 16.02 20.50 -18.78
CA ALA A 138 15.31 19.39 -18.16
C ALA A 138 13.91 19.84 -17.74
N PRO A 139 12.85 19.07 -18.06
CA PRO A 139 11.52 19.42 -17.59
C PRO A 139 11.46 19.35 -16.07
N SER A 140 10.75 20.29 -15.47
CA SER A 140 10.44 20.31 -14.03
C SER A 140 9.46 19.19 -13.62
N ALA A 141 9.34 18.13 -14.43
CA ALA A 141 8.36 17.10 -14.23
C ALA A 141 8.79 16.11 -13.14
N ALA A 142 7.84 15.76 -12.30
CA ALA A 142 7.94 14.73 -11.26
C ALA A 142 7.93 13.28 -11.84
N ALA A 143 8.48 13.09 -13.04
CA ALA A 143 8.46 11.83 -13.76
C ALA A 143 9.88 11.41 -14.17
N THR A 144 10.12 10.11 -14.23
CA THR A 144 11.34 9.58 -14.89
C THR A 144 11.21 9.81 -16.37
N ALA A 145 12.16 10.51 -16.97
CA ALA A 145 12.18 10.80 -18.40
C ALA A 145 13.19 9.89 -19.12
N VAL A 146 12.73 9.21 -20.17
CA VAL A 146 13.60 8.53 -21.15
C VAL A 146 13.68 9.43 -22.37
N TYR A 147 14.85 10.03 -22.57
CA TYR A 147 15.14 10.89 -23.71
C TYR A 147 15.40 10.03 -24.94
N VAL A 148 14.92 10.48 -26.09
CA VAL A 148 15.06 9.77 -27.37
C VAL A 148 15.67 10.69 -28.43
N ALA A 149 16.64 10.14 -29.14
CA ALA A 149 17.24 10.82 -30.29
C ALA A 149 17.38 9.87 -31.49
N ALA A 150 17.29 10.41 -32.69
CA ALA A 150 17.54 9.70 -33.93
C ALA A 150 18.54 10.47 -34.76
N ASP A 151 19.61 9.80 -35.25
CA ASP A 151 20.71 10.38 -36.03
C ASP A 151 21.33 11.64 -35.37
N GLY A 152 21.46 11.61 -34.02
CA GLY A 152 22.01 12.72 -33.25
C GLY A 152 21.05 13.90 -33.01
N VAL A 153 19.81 13.81 -33.47
CA VAL A 153 18.80 14.86 -33.30
C VAL A 153 17.78 14.43 -32.23
N TYR A 154 17.57 15.28 -31.24
CA TYR A 154 16.57 15.08 -30.21
C TYR A 154 15.16 14.94 -30.80
N GLN A 155 14.44 13.89 -30.46
CA GLN A 155 13.09 13.61 -30.92
C GLN A 155 12.04 13.88 -29.85
N GLY A 156 12.40 13.77 -28.57
CA GLY A 156 11.49 13.94 -27.47
C GLY A 156 11.91 13.19 -26.21
N ALA A 157 11.07 13.21 -25.18
CA ALA A 157 11.25 12.38 -24.00
C ALA A 157 9.94 11.69 -23.64
N VAL A 158 10.02 10.39 -23.35
CA VAL A 158 8.91 9.61 -22.82
C VAL A 158 8.92 9.76 -21.30
N LEU A 159 7.82 10.25 -20.74
CA LEU A 159 7.67 10.44 -19.30
C LEU A 159 7.01 9.19 -18.70
N LEU A 160 7.69 8.61 -17.71
CA LEU A 160 7.20 7.43 -17.00
C LEU A 160 6.99 7.79 -15.54
N ARG A 161 5.93 7.25 -14.98
CA ARG A 161 5.66 7.32 -13.54
C ARG A 161 5.16 5.97 -13.03
N ASP A 162 5.38 5.74 -11.77
CA ASP A 162 4.74 4.66 -11.04
C ASP A 162 3.31 5.12 -10.72
N ALA A 163 2.33 4.51 -11.36
CA ALA A 163 0.93 4.92 -11.26
C ALA A 163 0.32 4.51 -9.93
N PRO A 164 -0.51 5.37 -9.30
CA PRO A 164 -1.29 4.95 -8.15
C PRO A 164 -2.20 3.76 -8.48
N LYS A 165 -2.36 2.84 -7.53
CA LYS A 165 -3.33 1.75 -7.66
C LYS A 165 -4.74 2.31 -7.81
N ARG A 166 -5.57 1.62 -8.57
CA ARG A 166 -6.94 2.06 -8.91
C ARG A 166 -7.81 2.36 -7.69
N ASP A 167 -7.59 1.63 -6.60
CA ASP A 167 -8.35 1.78 -5.35
C ASP A 167 -7.63 2.65 -4.29
N ALA A 168 -6.40 3.15 -4.54
CA ALA A 168 -5.63 3.93 -3.58
C ALA A 168 -6.41 5.16 -3.07
N LYS A 169 -7.00 5.95 -3.96
CA LYS A 169 -7.82 7.10 -3.59
C LYS A 169 -9.06 6.72 -2.76
N ALA A 170 -9.72 5.63 -3.15
CA ALA A 170 -10.86 5.10 -2.40
C ALA A 170 -10.44 4.58 -1.02
N ALA A 171 -9.27 3.94 -0.92
CA ALA A 171 -8.68 3.49 0.33
C ALA A 171 -8.45 4.65 1.31
N ILE A 172 -7.82 5.74 0.87
CA ILE A 172 -7.56 6.92 1.71
C ILE A 172 -8.88 7.57 2.15
N SER A 173 -9.87 7.69 1.24
CA SER A 173 -11.20 8.19 1.59
C SER A 173 -11.91 7.32 2.62
N ALA A 174 -11.83 6.00 2.47
CA ALA A 174 -12.42 5.04 3.42
C ALA A 174 -11.75 5.11 4.81
N LEU A 175 -10.42 5.22 4.88
CA LEU A 175 -9.69 5.42 6.13
C LEU A 175 -10.13 6.70 6.83
N ARG A 176 -10.26 7.80 6.09
CA ARG A 176 -10.74 9.08 6.63
C ARG A 176 -12.17 8.97 7.16
N SER A 177 -13.06 8.27 6.45
CA SER A 177 -14.45 8.02 6.91
C SER A 177 -14.53 7.17 8.18
N LEU A 178 -13.53 6.32 8.41
CA LEU A 178 -13.36 5.59 9.66
C LEU A 178 -12.77 6.43 10.80
N GLY A 179 -12.47 7.72 10.59
CA GLY A 179 -11.92 8.60 11.60
C GLY A 179 -10.40 8.41 11.82
N ILE A 180 -9.68 7.87 10.84
CA ILE A 180 -8.21 7.95 10.84
C ILE A 180 -7.84 9.43 10.75
N ARG A 181 -7.02 9.89 11.69
CA ARG A 181 -6.70 11.31 11.85
C ARG A 181 -5.68 11.78 10.84
N LYS A 182 -4.78 10.90 10.42
CA LYS A 182 -3.71 11.23 9.50
C LYS A 182 -3.32 10.04 8.64
N THR A 183 -3.14 10.31 7.35
CA THR A 183 -2.58 9.40 6.37
C THR A 183 -1.29 9.98 5.84
N ALA A 184 -0.20 9.19 5.81
CA ALA A 184 1.11 9.65 5.40
C ALA A 184 1.76 8.70 4.39
N MET A 185 2.59 9.21 3.49
CA MET A 185 3.43 8.40 2.59
C MET A 185 4.91 8.67 2.87
N LEU A 186 5.69 7.62 2.99
CA LEU A 186 7.14 7.65 3.20
C LEU A 186 7.83 6.99 1.99
N SER A 187 8.68 7.72 1.28
CA SER A 187 9.32 7.22 0.06
C SER A 187 10.77 7.68 -0.08
N GLY A 188 11.58 6.86 -0.73
CA GLY A 188 12.92 7.25 -1.17
C GLY A 188 12.95 8.11 -2.44
N ASP A 189 11.81 8.23 -3.13
CA ASP A 189 11.74 9.01 -4.38
C ASP A 189 11.81 10.52 -4.12
N GLY A 190 12.08 11.27 -5.19
CA GLY A 190 12.17 12.73 -5.15
C GLY A 190 10.89 13.39 -4.61
N LYS A 191 11.04 14.41 -3.79
CA LYS A 191 9.92 15.16 -3.18
C LYS A 191 8.82 15.59 -4.16
N PRO A 192 9.13 16.07 -5.39
CA PRO A 192 8.09 16.46 -6.35
C PRO A 192 7.18 15.31 -6.76
N VAL A 193 7.77 14.13 -7.04
CA VAL A 193 7.03 12.90 -7.41
C VAL A 193 6.10 12.47 -6.29
N VAL A 194 6.63 12.43 -5.08
CA VAL A 194 5.92 12.00 -3.88
C VAL A 194 4.76 12.96 -3.57
N ALA A 195 4.98 14.27 -3.70
CA ALA A 195 3.96 15.29 -3.48
C ALA A 195 2.83 15.25 -4.54
N GLU A 196 3.14 14.93 -5.81
CA GLU A 196 2.16 14.77 -6.87
C GLU A 196 1.23 13.60 -6.59
N ILE A 197 1.78 12.41 -6.31
CA ILE A 197 1.01 11.22 -5.98
C ILE A 197 0.15 11.46 -4.74
N ALA A 198 0.71 12.04 -3.69
CA ALA A 198 -0.03 12.34 -2.47
C ALA A 198 -1.24 13.24 -2.71
N ARG A 199 -1.10 14.25 -3.58
CA ARG A 199 -2.21 15.13 -3.97
C ARG A 199 -3.27 14.38 -4.79
N GLU A 200 -2.85 13.52 -5.71
CA GLU A 200 -3.74 12.74 -6.58
C GLU A 200 -4.64 11.81 -5.76
N ILE A 201 -4.07 11.10 -4.78
CA ILE A 201 -4.83 10.14 -3.95
C ILE A 201 -5.42 10.76 -2.67
N GLY A 202 -5.02 12.00 -2.34
CA GLY A 202 -5.58 12.76 -1.23
C GLY A 202 -4.98 12.42 0.14
N LEU A 203 -3.68 12.14 0.23
CA LEU A 203 -2.96 11.97 1.51
C LEU A 203 -2.79 13.29 2.26
N ASP A 204 -2.68 13.20 3.59
CA ASP A 204 -2.51 14.37 4.46
C ASP A 204 -1.03 14.81 4.54
N GLN A 205 -0.09 13.87 4.42
CA GLN A 205 1.36 14.13 4.45
C GLN A 205 2.10 13.22 3.48
N ALA A 206 3.21 13.72 2.93
CA ALA A 206 4.10 12.93 2.08
C ALA A 206 5.55 13.38 2.30
N SER A 207 6.44 12.42 2.55
CA SER A 207 7.87 12.63 2.79
C SER A 207 8.67 11.86 1.75
N GLY A 208 9.44 12.57 0.93
CA GLY A 208 10.30 12.03 -0.12
C GLY A 208 11.78 12.17 0.21
N GLU A 209 12.63 11.52 -0.60
CA GLU A 209 14.10 11.50 -0.45
C GLU A 209 14.56 10.87 0.86
N LEU A 210 13.80 9.87 1.38
CA LEU A 210 14.10 9.21 2.64
C LEU A 210 15.00 7.99 2.41
N LEU A 211 16.12 7.94 3.10
CA LEU A 211 16.89 6.70 3.29
C LEU A 211 16.13 5.78 4.28
N PRO A 212 16.44 4.47 4.34
CA PRO A 212 15.76 3.54 5.25
C PRO A 212 15.75 4.02 6.72
N GLN A 213 16.87 4.58 7.18
CA GLN A 213 16.99 5.16 8.52
C GLN A 213 16.11 6.41 8.72
N ASP A 214 15.94 7.22 7.66
CA ASP A 214 15.11 8.43 7.71
C ASP A 214 13.62 8.06 7.74
N LYS A 215 13.23 6.95 7.08
CA LYS A 215 11.86 6.41 7.18
C LYS A 215 11.51 6.04 8.62
N LEU A 216 12.45 5.42 9.36
CA LEU A 216 12.26 5.12 10.79
C LEU A 216 12.13 6.38 11.64
N ALA A 217 12.96 7.38 11.38
CA ALA A 217 12.89 8.66 12.09
C ALA A 217 11.54 9.37 11.84
N GLU A 218 11.07 9.36 10.58
CA GLU A 218 9.79 9.96 10.22
C GLU A 218 8.60 9.17 10.80
N LEU A 219 8.68 7.83 10.84
CA LEU A 219 7.69 7.00 11.51
C LEU A 219 7.57 7.36 13.00
N ASN A 220 8.69 7.58 13.68
CA ASN A 220 8.70 8.01 15.09
C ASN A 220 8.09 9.40 15.27
N ARG A 221 8.36 10.36 14.37
CA ARG A 221 7.71 11.67 14.36
C ARG A 221 6.19 11.58 14.20
N LEU A 222 5.72 10.63 13.40
CA LEU A 222 4.28 10.37 13.26
C LEU A 222 3.73 9.75 14.55
N ARG A 223 4.48 8.87 15.21
CA ARG A 223 4.09 8.27 16.50
C ARG A 223 3.94 9.33 17.59
N ASP A 224 4.80 10.34 17.64
CA ASP A 224 4.73 11.44 18.60
C ASP A 224 3.45 12.29 18.46
N GLN A 225 2.73 12.16 17.34
CA GLN A 225 1.46 12.85 17.09
C GLN A 225 0.23 12.02 17.56
N LEU A 226 0.44 10.81 18.04
CA LEU A 226 -0.63 9.98 18.58
C LEU A 226 -1.19 10.59 19.86
N THR A 227 -2.47 10.35 20.11
CA THR A 227 -3.15 10.82 21.33
C THR A 227 -3.89 9.67 21.99
N GLY A 228 -3.85 9.63 23.32
CA GLY A 228 -4.53 8.61 24.12
C GLY A 228 -4.03 7.20 23.80
N LYS A 229 -4.92 6.30 23.40
CA LYS A 229 -4.61 4.92 23.02
C LYS A 229 -4.40 4.72 21.52
N GLY A 230 -4.28 5.82 20.76
CA GLY A 230 -4.11 5.74 19.30
C GLY A 230 -2.88 4.93 18.89
N ARG A 231 -2.97 4.23 17.76
CA ARG A 231 -1.92 3.38 17.19
C ARG A 231 -1.50 3.84 15.81
N LEU A 232 -0.22 3.64 15.52
CA LEU A 232 0.40 3.91 14.23
C LEU A 232 0.52 2.61 13.45
N LEU A 233 -0.11 2.58 12.27
CA LEU A 233 0.01 1.51 11.31
C LEU A 233 1.01 1.89 10.23
N TYR A 234 1.80 0.93 9.76
CA TYR A 234 2.64 1.08 8.58
C TYR A 234 2.32 -0.02 7.58
N ALA A 235 2.04 0.36 6.34
CA ALA A 235 1.80 -0.57 5.23
C ALA A 235 2.91 -0.46 4.19
N GLY A 236 3.50 -1.60 3.83
CA GLY A 236 4.59 -1.69 2.87
C GLY A 236 4.63 -3.04 2.15
N ASP A 237 5.43 -3.16 1.09
CA ASP A 237 5.69 -4.42 0.40
C ASP A 237 6.73 -5.30 1.13
N GLY A 238 7.48 -4.69 2.04
CA GLY A 238 8.40 -5.33 2.98
C GLY A 238 9.74 -5.77 2.42
N ILE A 239 10.03 -5.59 1.15
CA ILE A 239 11.34 -5.97 0.58
C ILE A 239 12.45 -5.08 1.17
N ASN A 240 12.20 -3.78 1.22
CA ASN A 240 13.16 -2.79 1.71
C ASN A 240 12.80 -2.20 3.10
N ASP A 241 11.59 -2.40 3.56
CA ASP A 241 11.00 -1.70 4.70
C ASP A 241 10.72 -2.60 5.91
N THR A 242 11.28 -3.82 5.95
CA THR A 242 11.15 -4.76 7.08
C THR A 242 11.42 -4.10 8.44
N PRO A 243 12.48 -3.27 8.63
CA PRO A 243 12.70 -2.58 9.90
C PRO A 243 11.62 -1.55 10.25
N VAL A 244 11.04 -0.90 9.23
CA VAL A 244 9.95 0.10 9.41
C VAL A 244 8.65 -0.60 9.78
N LEU A 245 8.34 -1.72 9.10
CA LEU A 245 7.20 -2.59 9.41
C LEU A 245 7.26 -3.09 10.86
N ALA A 246 8.41 -3.62 11.29
CA ALA A 246 8.61 -4.12 12.65
C ALA A 246 8.55 -3.02 13.72
N SER A 247 8.81 -1.76 13.36
CA SER A 247 8.80 -0.62 14.28
C SER A 247 7.43 0.01 14.46
N ALA A 248 6.45 -0.26 13.58
CA ALA A 248 5.09 0.22 13.74
C ALA A 248 4.36 -0.49 14.89
N ASP A 249 3.25 0.06 15.38
CA ASP A 249 2.39 -0.65 16.33
C ASP A 249 1.66 -1.82 15.65
N ILE A 250 1.41 -1.68 14.34
CA ILE A 250 0.98 -2.76 13.43
C ILE A 250 1.70 -2.59 12.09
N GLY A 251 2.49 -3.59 11.73
CA GLY A 251 3.06 -3.74 10.40
C GLY A 251 2.08 -4.46 9.47
N ILE A 252 1.81 -3.88 8.31
CA ILE A 252 0.89 -4.43 7.30
C ILE A 252 1.70 -4.74 6.03
N ALA A 253 1.78 -6.02 5.66
CA ALA A 253 2.38 -6.42 4.39
C ALA A 253 1.33 -6.42 3.27
N MET A 254 1.72 -5.86 2.11
CA MET A 254 0.91 -5.84 0.90
C MET A 254 1.35 -6.96 -0.04
N GLY A 255 0.37 -7.59 -0.72
CA GLY A 255 0.63 -8.62 -1.71
C GLY A 255 0.86 -10.02 -1.12
N GLY A 256 0.33 -11.05 -1.78
CA GLY A 256 0.34 -12.44 -1.28
C GLY A 256 1.51 -13.30 -1.78
N LEU A 257 2.33 -12.85 -2.72
CA LEU A 257 3.35 -13.67 -3.37
C LEU A 257 4.60 -12.83 -3.67
N GLY A 258 5.66 -13.01 -2.92
CA GLY A 258 7.00 -12.50 -3.29
C GLY A 258 7.84 -11.86 -2.20
N ALA A 259 7.30 -11.61 -1.02
CA ALA A 259 8.06 -11.04 0.08
C ALA A 259 7.92 -11.91 1.34
N ASP A 260 8.48 -13.12 1.32
CA ASP A 260 8.43 -14.04 2.48
C ASP A 260 8.90 -13.36 3.77
N ALA A 261 9.93 -12.51 3.69
CA ALA A 261 10.43 -11.75 4.83
C ALA A 261 9.41 -10.71 5.36
N ALA A 262 8.66 -10.05 4.47
CA ALA A 262 7.60 -9.12 4.88
C ALA A 262 6.44 -9.86 5.51
N ILE A 263 6.04 -10.98 4.89
CA ILE A 263 4.99 -11.86 5.44
C ILE A 263 5.38 -12.35 6.82
N GLU A 264 6.64 -12.73 7.06
CA GLU A 264 7.09 -13.19 8.36
C GLU A 264 7.06 -12.08 9.42
N THR A 265 7.46 -10.87 9.07
CA THR A 265 7.60 -9.75 10.00
C THR A 265 6.29 -9.02 10.29
N ALA A 266 5.38 -8.92 9.30
CA ALA A 266 4.14 -8.16 9.45
C ALA A 266 3.15 -8.85 10.41
N ASP A 267 2.36 -8.03 11.11
CA ASP A 267 1.26 -8.46 12.00
C ASP A 267 -0.03 -8.74 11.23
N VAL A 268 -0.19 -8.04 10.11
CA VAL A 268 -1.36 -8.12 9.22
C VAL A 268 -0.88 -8.25 7.78
N ILE A 269 -1.52 -9.13 7.01
CA ILE A 269 -1.21 -9.35 5.60
C ILE A 269 -2.46 -9.09 4.78
N ILE A 270 -2.33 -8.27 3.76
CA ILE A 270 -3.36 -8.05 2.74
C ILE A 270 -3.13 -9.07 1.63
N MET A 271 -4.03 -10.05 1.50
CA MET A 271 -3.91 -11.17 0.57
C MET A 271 -4.14 -10.80 -0.92
N GLY A 272 -4.41 -9.58 -1.20
CA GLY A 272 -4.48 -9.01 -2.54
C GLY A 272 -3.64 -7.76 -2.57
N ASP A 273 -3.62 -7.12 -3.71
CA ASP A 273 -2.80 -5.93 -3.90
C ASP A 273 -3.62 -4.63 -3.76
N GLU A 274 -4.68 -4.68 -2.93
CA GLU A 274 -5.70 -3.64 -2.80
C GLU A 274 -5.58 -2.88 -1.47
N PRO A 275 -5.05 -1.64 -1.44
CA PRO A 275 -4.97 -0.80 -0.23
C PRO A 275 -6.30 -0.59 0.50
N SER A 276 -7.43 -0.65 -0.20
CA SER A 276 -8.77 -0.48 0.39
C SER A 276 -9.12 -1.54 1.44
N LYS A 277 -8.49 -2.72 1.38
CA LYS A 277 -8.67 -3.78 2.37
C LYS A 277 -8.15 -3.43 3.77
N ILE A 278 -7.21 -2.49 3.87
CA ILE A 278 -6.73 -1.96 5.16
C ILE A 278 -7.91 -1.33 5.92
N ALA A 279 -8.71 -0.50 5.23
CA ALA A 279 -9.91 0.09 5.83
C ALA A 279 -10.94 -0.96 6.24
N SER A 280 -11.09 -2.04 5.46
CA SER A 280 -11.96 -3.19 5.82
C SER A 280 -11.45 -3.90 7.07
N GLY A 281 -10.14 -4.13 7.18
CA GLY A 281 -9.51 -4.72 8.36
C GLY A 281 -9.76 -3.90 9.62
N ILE A 282 -9.55 -2.58 9.57
CA ILE A 282 -9.80 -1.66 10.69
C ILE A 282 -11.29 -1.68 11.10
N ARG A 283 -12.21 -1.68 10.14
CA ARG A 283 -13.65 -1.75 10.40
C ARG A 283 -14.04 -3.03 11.13
N ILE A 284 -13.53 -4.17 10.68
CA ILE A 284 -13.76 -5.47 11.30
C ILE A 284 -13.16 -5.50 12.71
N ALA A 285 -11.94 -5.00 12.88
CA ALA A 285 -11.26 -4.92 14.17
C ALA A 285 -12.06 -4.10 15.18
N ARG A 286 -12.53 -2.90 14.82
CA ARG A 286 -13.36 -2.04 15.66
C ARG A 286 -14.68 -2.69 16.05
N ARG A 287 -15.33 -3.35 15.09
CA ARG A 287 -16.57 -4.08 15.35
C ARG A 287 -16.36 -5.23 16.31
N THR A 288 -15.27 -6.00 16.12
CA THR A 288 -14.91 -7.13 16.97
C THR A 288 -14.64 -6.65 18.40
N ASN A 289 -13.81 -5.62 18.55
CA ASN A 289 -13.48 -5.07 19.87
C ASN A 289 -14.71 -4.51 20.58
N ARG A 290 -15.61 -3.83 19.85
CA ARG A 290 -16.89 -3.36 20.39
C ARG A 290 -17.74 -4.51 20.92
N ILE A 291 -17.93 -5.58 20.15
CA ILE A 291 -18.76 -6.74 20.57
C ILE A 291 -18.10 -7.47 21.74
N ALA A 292 -16.77 -7.62 21.74
CA ALA A 292 -16.03 -8.18 22.87
C ALA A 292 -16.26 -7.35 24.15
N THR A 293 -16.17 -6.03 24.06
CA THR A 293 -16.43 -5.10 25.18
C THR A 293 -17.89 -5.17 25.65
N GLU A 294 -18.86 -5.20 24.72
CA GLU A 294 -20.28 -5.41 25.05
C GLU A 294 -20.46 -6.70 25.87
N ASN A 295 -19.85 -7.81 25.46
CA ASN A 295 -19.90 -9.09 26.15
C ASN A 295 -19.26 -9.03 27.55
N ILE A 296 -18.11 -8.34 27.69
CA ILE A 296 -17.44 -8.17 28.98
C ILE A 296 -18.32 -7.39 29.96
N VAL A 297 -18.82 -6.24 29.53
CA VAL A 297 -19.67 -5.38 30.37
C VAL A 297 -20.94 -6.09 30.78
N PHE A 298 -21.61 -6.76 29.84
CA PHE A 298 -22.83 -7.52 30.12
C PHE A 298 -22.58 -8.66 31.12
N ALA A 299 -21.52 -9.46 30.90
CA ALA A 299 -21.23 -10.60 31.80
C ALA A 299 -20.87 -10.13 33.21
N ILE A 300 -20.10 -9.04 33.36
CA ILE A 300 -19.75 -8.49 34.66
C ILE A 300 -21.00 -7.91 35.34
N ALA A 301 -21.81 -7.14 34.63
CA ALA A 301 -23.03 -6.52 35.18
C ALA A 301 -24.00 -7.55 35.73
N VAL A 302 -24.27 -8.64 34.99
CA VAL A 302 -25.16 -9.73 35.46
C VAL A 302 -24.55 -10.42 36.67
N LYS A 303 -23.24 -10.71 36.68
CA LYS A 303 -22.60 -11.34 37.85
C LYS A 303 -22.70 -10.46 39.12
N VAL A 304 -22.40 -9.18 38.99
CA VAL A 304 -22.49 -8.22 40.10
C VAL A 304 -23.93 -8.14 40.61
N LEU A 305 -24.92 -8.06 39.71
CA LEU A 305 -26.35 -8.02 40.09
C LEU A 305 -26.76 -9.27 40.87
N VAL A 306 -26.43 -10.48 40.36
CA VAL A 306 -26.77 -11.74 41.04
C VAL A 306 -26.05 -11.84 42.37
N MET A 307 -24.83 -11.38 42.49
CA MET A 307 -24.07 -11.36 43.76
C MET A 307 -24.77 -10.45 44.80
N ILE A 308 -25.18 -9.23 44.39
CA ILE A 308 -25.92 -8.32 45.30
C ILE A 308 -27.23 -8.93 45.76
N LEU A 309 -28.03 -9.48 44.84
CA LEU A 309 -29.31 -10.13 45.15
C LEU A 309 -29.12 -11.36 46.05
N SER A 310 -28.02 -12.10 45.89
CA SER A 310 -27.68 -13.27 46.74
C SER A 310 -27.38 -12.85 48.18
N VAL A 311 -26.62 -11.74 48.36
CA VAL A 311 -26.36 -11.20 49.70
C VAL A 311 -27.65 -10.72 50.39
N MET A 312 -28.63 -10.23 49.60
CA MET A 312 -29.94 -9.82 50.10
C MET A 312 -30.89 -11.00 50.38
N GLY A 313 -30.45 -12.23 50.10
CA GLY A 313 -31.27 -13.43 50.34
C GLY A 313 -32.39 -13.66 49.30
N HIS A 314 -32.34 -13.00 48.14
CA HIS A 314 -33.39 -13.04 47.12
C HIS A 314 -33.07 -13.96 45.93
N VAL A 315 -32.00 -14.76 46.00
CA VAL A 315 -31.51 -15.56 44.86
C VAL A 315 -31.38 -17.03 45.23
N GLU A 316 -32.00 -17.88 44.45
CA GLU A 316 -31.84 -19.33 44.51
C GLU A 316 -30.62 -19.80 43.72
N LEU A 317 -30.14 -21.03 43.98
CA LEU A 317 -28.93 -21.61 43.37
C LEU A 317 -28.92 -21.57 41.83
N TRP A 318 -30.07 -21.76 41.19
CA TRP A 318 -30.20 -21.77 39.73
C TRP A 318 -29.82 -20.42 39.08
N ALA A 319 -30.04 -19.30 39.76
CA ALA A 319 -29.70 -17.98 39.24
C ALA A 319 -28.17 -17.78 39.14
N GLY A 320 -27.40 -18.36 40.06
CA GLY A 320 -25.94 -18.40 39.99
C GLY A 320 -25.44 -19.18 38.77
N VAL A 321 -26.06 -20.35 38.52
CA VAL A 321 -25.76 -21.18 37.34
C VAL A 321 -26.14 -20.43 36.06
N PHE A 322 -27.30 -19.77 36.04
CA PHE A 322 -27.69 -18.94 34.86
C PHE A 322 -26.74 -17.77 34.62
N ALA A 323 -26.29 -17.09 35.66
CA ALA A 323 -25.35 -15.98 35.57
C ALA A 323 -23.96 -16.39 35.00
N ASP A 324 -23.62 -17.66 35.08
CA ASP A 324 -22.36 -18.16 34.49
C ASP A 324 -22.56 -18.81 33.12
N VAL A 325 -23.42 -19.82 33.02
CA VAL A 325 -23.60 -20.60 31.79
C VAL A 325 -24.56 -19.91 30.82
N GLY A 326 -25.70 -19.42 31.29
CA GLY A 326 -26.71 -18.75 30.46
C GLY A 326 -26.14 -17.45 29.83
N VAL A 327 -25.47 -16.65 30.64
CA VAL A 327 -24.79 -15.42 30.15
C VAL A 327 -23.69 -15.76 29.15
N CYS A 328 -22.94 -16.84 29.37
CA CYS A 328 -21.94 -17.31 28.41
C CYS A 328 -22.57 -17.60 27.02
N MET A 329 -23.71 -18.35 27.01
CA MET A 329 -24.42 -18.63 25.77
C MET A 329 -24.93 -17.37 25.07
N LEU A 330 -25.46 -16.41 25.82
CA LEU A 330 -25.90 -15.13 25.26
C LEU A 330 -24.73 -14.33 24.63
N CYS A 331 -23.57 -14.30 25.29
CA CYS A 331 -22.35 -13.67 24.75
C CYS A 331 -21.86 -14.37 23.48
N VAL A 332 -21.91 -15.71 23.41
CA VAL A 332 -21.58 -16.48 22.21
C VAL A 332 -22.53 -16.14 21.07
N LEU A 333 -23.84 -16.06 21.34
CA LEU A 333 -24.83 -15.64 20.33
C LEU A 333 -24.59 -14.21 19.85
N ASN A 334 -24.23 -13.29 20.76
CA ASN A 334 -23.88 -11.92 20.40
C ASN A 334 -22.65 -11.86 19.48
N THR A 335 -21.66 -12.76 19.67
CA THR A 335 -20.46 -12.87 18.84
C THR A 335 -20.80 -13.19 17.37
N LEU A 336 -21.87 -13.90 17.07
CA LEU A 336 -22.32 -14.18 15.71
C LEU A 336 -22.61 -12.90 14.88
N ARG A 337 -22.86 -11.77 15.55
CA ARG A 337 -23.05 -10.47 14.89
C ARG A 337 -21.80 -9.98 14.16
N ILE A 338 -20.61 -10.47 14.52
CA ILE A 338 -19.34 -10.14 13.80
C ILE A 338 -19.42 -10.60 12.35
N ASN A 339 -20.04 -11.76 12.10
CA ASN A 339 -20.12 -12.35 10.77
C ASN A 339 -21.24 -11.76 9.88
N ARG A 340 -22.17 -10.98 10.43
CA ARG A 340 -23.22 -10.37 9.62
C ARG A 340 -22.60 -9.30 8.71
N LYS A 341 -22.83 -9.41 7.40
CA LYS A 341 -22.57 -8.33 6.45
C LYS A 341 -23.44 -7.14 6.87
N ASN A 342 -22.84 -6.06 7.32
CA ASN A 342 -23.59 -4.82 7.37
C ASN A 342 -23.68 -4.30 5.94
N ILE A 343 -24.88 -4.02 5.55
CA ILE A 343 -25.26 -3.16 4.44
C ILE A 343 -24.59 -1.80 4.58
#